data_3f1e9bb811a6690a85bc06d79c9b1757
#
_entry.id   3f1e9bb811a6690a85bc06d79c9b1757
#
_cell.length_a   1.000
_cell.length_b   1.000
_cell.length_c   1.000
_cell.angle_alpha   90.00
_cell.angle_beta   90.00
_cell.angle_gamma   90.00
#
_symmetry.space_group_name_H-M   'P 1'
#
loop_
_entity.id
_entity.type
_entity.pdbx_description
1 polymer ?
#
loop_
_entity_poly.entity_id
_entity_poly.type
_entity_poly.pdbx_seq_one_letter_code
_entity_poly.pdbx_strand_id
1 'polypeptide(L)'
;MNKSEKTKAKILKEAKKLFWNYGYSNVSVRQIAKTAKVDAALISRYYLSKLNLFKTTIGSFDWVHDFDINDDNIIDVYTGWLLESMDMKDETTVVKMLIMNSSDPVVGDLVKDINIKKMRKPILKKLKKVSPLQYDLMISAFIGISQTRKTLKMPTLTSLKKAQYEKILKHIFKGATTFKS
;
A
#
# COMPACT_ATOMS: atom_id res chain seq x y z
N MET A 1 13.63 -7.57 -24.09
CA MET A 1 12.77 -6.37 -24.01
C MET A 1 13.17 -5.38 -25.07
N ASN A 2 12.26 -5.02 -25.97
CA ASN A 2 12.52 -4.02 -27.01
C ASN A 2 12.50 -2.57 -26.41
N LYS A 3 12.90 -1.55 -27.21
CA LYS A 3 12.99 -0.15 -26.76
C LYS A 3 11.64 0.40 -26.26
N SER A 4 10.53 0.00 -26.89
CA SER A 4 9.16 0.41 -26.51
C SER A 4 8.76 -0.17 -25.14
N GLU A 5 9.03 -1.44 -24.90
CA GLU A 5 8.75 -2.10 -23.63
C GLU A 5 9.55 -1.50 -22.46
N LYS A 6 10.84 -1.20 -22.71
CA LYS A 6 11.67 -0.49 -21.72
C LYS A 6 11.07 0.87 -21.35
N THR A 7 10.58 1.61 -22.35
CA THR A 7 9.97 2.92 -22.15
C THR A 7 8.65 2.81 -21.38
N LYS A 8 7.78 1.85 -21.73
CA LYS A 8 6.54 1.58 -21.01
C LYS A 8 6.81 1.25 -19.53
N ALA A 9 7.73 0.31 -19.27
CA ALA A 9 8.09 -0.08 -17.90
C ALA A 9 8.62 1.11 -17.08
N LYS A 10 9.42 1.97 -17.68
CA LYS A 10 9.96 3.18 -17.04
C LYS A 10 8.84 4.16 -16.68
N ILE A 11 7.91 4.43 -17.61
CA ILE A 11 6.74 5.28 -17.36
C ILE A 11 5.91 4.71 -16.21
N LEU A 12 5.61 3.41 -16.25
CA LEU A 12 4.81 2.73 -15.22
C LEU A 12 5.46 2.82 -13.84
N LYS A 13 6.77 2.60 -13.75
CA LYS A 13 7.55 2.71 -12.50
C LYS A 13 7.44 4.11 -11.90
N GLU A 14 7.70 5.15 -12.69
CA GLU A 14 7.66 6.52 -12.21
C GLU A 14 6.24 6.98 -11.89
N ALA A 15 5.24 6.57 -12.69
CA ALA A 15 3.84 6.84 -12.43
C ALA A 15 3.38 6.20 -11.11
N LYS A 16 3.75 4.92 -10.86
CA LYS A 16 3.47 4.23 -9.60
C LYS A 16 4.04 5.02 -8.43
N LYS A 17 5.32 5.39 -8.49
CA LYS A 17 5.98 6.16 -7.44
C LYS A 17 5.26 7.48 -7.16
N LEU A 18 4.91 8.23 -8.19
CA LEU A 18 4.26 9.53 -8.05
C LEU A 18 2.81 9.38 -7.52
N PHE A 19 1.97 8.57 -8.15
CA PHE A 19 0.58 8.40 -7.73
C PHE A 19 0.44 7.83 -6.32
N TRP A 20 1.29 6.87 -5.95
CA TRP A 20 1.21 6.22 -4.66
C TRP A 20 1.71 7.10 -3.52
N ASN A 21 2.64 8.02 -3.81
CA ASN A 21 3.20 8.93 -2.80
C ASN A 21 2.46 10.26 -2.67
N TYR A 22 1.89 10.77 -3.77
CA TYR A 22 1.32 12.11 -3.79
C TYR A 22 -0.18 12.16 -4.10
N GLY A 23 -0.79 11.04 -4.44
CA GLY A 23 -2.20 10.95 -4.83
C GLY A 23 -2.45 11.25 -6.31
N TYR A 24 -3.52 10.67 -6.85
CA TYR A 24 -3.87 10.74 -8.27
C TYR A 24 -4.07 12.19 -8.74
N SER A 25 -4.93 12.95 -8.08
CA SER A 25 -5.28 14.31 -8.53
C SER A 25 -4.09 15.29 -8.47
N ASN A 26 -3.15 15.07 -7.56
CA ASN A 26 -1.97 15.94 -7.38
C ASN A 26 -0.83 15.67 -8.38
N VAL A 27 -0.95 14.64 -9.21
CA VAL A 27 0.09 14.25 -10.17
C VAL A 27 -0.37 14.50 -11.60
N SER A 28 0.41 15.24 -12.38
CA SER A 28 0.15 15.48 -13.80
C SER A 28 0.91 14.52 -14.71
N VAL A 29 0.38 14.29 -15.93
CA VAL A 29 1.08 13.52 -16.98
C VAL A 29 2.44 14.14 -17.32
N ARG A 30 2.56 15.49 -17.29
CA ARG A 30 3.83 16.18 -17.54
C ARG A 30 4.88 15.91 -16.45
N GLN A 31 4.46 15.84 -15.19
CA GLN A 31 5.38 15.45 -14.08
C GLN A 31 5.88 14.02 -14.26
N ILE A 32 5.01 13.08 -14.63
CA ILE A 32 5.40 11.69 -14.89
C ILE A 32 6.39 11.63 -16.06
N ALA A 33 6.10 12.32 -17.17
CA ALA A 33 6.98 12.36 -18.33
C ALA A 33 8.35 12.93 -17.99
N LYS A 34 8.41 14.05 -17.24
CA LYS A 34 9.65 14.65 -16.76
C LYS A 34 10.47 13.68 -15.90
N THR A 35 9.84 13.03 -14.91
CA THR A 35 10.53 12.08 -14.02
C THR A 35 11.00 10.84 -14.78
N ALA A 36 10.17 10.32 -15.69
CA ALA A 36 10.52 9.21 -16.58
C ALA A 36 11.51 9.61 -17.70
N LYS A 37 11.83 10.90 -17.86
CA LYS A 37 12.69 11.42 -18.95
C LYS A 37 12.22 10.93 -20.32
N VAL A 38 10.92 11.15 -20.60
CA VAL A 38 10.28 10.80 -21.88
C VAL A 38 9.40 11.96 -22.36
N ASP A 39 8.99 11.93 -23.62
CA ASP A 39 7.96 12.83 -24.12
C ASP A 39 6.60 12.48 -23.54
N ALA A 40 5.80 13.49 -23.14
CA ALA A 40 4.46 13.31 -22.59
C ALA A 40 3.49 12.63 -23.57
N ALA A 41 3.69 12.82 -24.89
CA ALA A 41 2.90 12.16 -25.92
C ALA A 41 3.04 10.63 -25.88
N LEU A 42 4.19 10.09 -25.43
CA LEU A 42 4.38 8.65 -25.26
C LEU A 42 3.49 8.08 -24.16
N ILE A 43 3.16 8.84 -23.13
CA ILE A 43 2.25 8.39 -22.07
C ILE A 43 0.86 8.20 -22.65
N SER A 44 0.34 9.17 -23.40
CA SER A 44 -0.96 9.06 -24.09
C SER A 44 -0.97 7.91 -25.11
N ARG A 45 0.13 7.76 -25.85
CA ARG A 45 0.27 6.66 -26.83
C ARG A 45 0.26 5.27 -26.19
N TYR A 46 0.90 5.09 -25.03
CA TYR A 46 1.04 3.78 -24.40
C TYR A 46 -0.08 3.42 -23.43
N TYR A 47 -0.65 4.42 -22.76
CA TYR A 47 -1.61 4.21 -21.68
C TYR A 47 -2.96 4.87 -21.93
N LEU A 48 -3.15 5.58 -23.05
CA LEU A 48 -4.38 6.25 -23.50
C LEU A 48 -4.79 7.43 -22.61
N SER A 49 -4.76 7.28 -21.28
CA SER A 49 -5.14 8.32 -20.32
C SER A 49 -4.38 8.21 -19.02
N LYS A 50 -4.38 9.30 -18.24
CA LYS A 50 -3.86 9.32 -16.87
C LYS A 50 -4.57 8.29 -15.99
N LEU A 51 -5.88 8.12 -16.16
CA LEU A 51 -6.69 7.15 -15.40
C LEU A 51 -6.28 5.71 -15.74
N ASN A 52 -6.10 5.38 -17.00
CA ASN A 52 -5.65 4.05 -17.41
C ASN A 52 -4.22 3.77 -16.92
N LEU A 53 -3.33 4.76 -16.94
CA LEU A 53 -1.99 4.62 -16.37
C LEU A 53 -2.07 4.36 -14.86
N PHE A 54 -2.93 5.08 -14.12
CA PHE A 54 -3.15 4.82 -12.70
C PHE A 54 -3.68 3.41 -12.45
N LYS A 55 -4.72 2.98 -13.19
CA LYS A 55 -5.25 1.60 -13.12
C LYS A 55 -4.18 0.56 -13.37
N THR A 56 -3.28 0.81 -14.33
CA THR A 56 -2.16 -0.10 -14.62
C THR A 56 -1.17 -0.16 -13.45
N THR A 57 -0.90 0.95 -12.74
CA THR A 57 -0.01 0.94 -11.55
C THR A 57 -0.57 0.07 -10.44
N ILE A 58 -1.89 0.04 -10.27
CA ILE A 58 -2.57 -0.78 -9.27
C ILE A 58 -2.65 -2.24 -9.74
N GLY A 59 -2.99 -2.47 -11.02
CA GLY A 59 -3.10 -3.81 -11.60
C GLY A 59 -1.78 -4.58 -11.67
N SER A 60 -0.64 -3.86 -11.69
CA SER A 60 0.70 -4.45 -11.68
C SER A 60 1.17 -4.91 -10.28
N PHE A 61 0.37 -4.70 -9.24
CA PHE A 61 0.68 -5.11 -7.89
C PHE A 61 0.00 -6.45 -7.57
N ASP A 62 0.81 -7.40 -7.13
CA ASP A 62 0.30 -8.67 -6.62
C ASP A 62 -0.21 -8.47 -5.19
N TRP A 63 -1.54 -8.48 -5.02
CA TRP A 63 -2.17 -7.99 -3.81
C TRP A 63 -2.14 -8.97 -2.64
N VAL A 64 -2.21 -10.27 -2.89
CA VAL A 64 -2.32 -11.26 -1.79
C VAL A 64 -2.00 -12.70 -2.24
N HIS A 65 -1.73 -12.95 -3.51
CA HIS A 65 -1.67 -14.33 -4.01
C HIS A 65 -0.54 -15.16 -3.39
N ASP A 66 0.57 -14.53 -3.01
CA ASP A 66 1.76 -15.21 -2.50
C ASP A 66 1.94 -15.12 -0.97
N PHE A 67 1.02 -14.46 -0.24
CA PHE A 67 1.13 -14.42 1.22
C PHE A 67 0.46 -15.63 1.86
N ASP A 68 1.26 -16.48 2.51
CA ASP A 68 0.77 -17.54 3.39
C ASP A 68 0.28 -16.91 4.70
N ILE A 69 -0.94 -16.35 4.67
CA ILE A 69 -1.61 -15.76 5.83
C ILE A 69 -2.70 -16.73 6.32
N ASN A 70 -2.67 -17.03 7.62
CA ASN A 70 -3.66 -17.82 8.33
C ASN A 70 -3.83 -17.32 9.77
N ASP A 71 -4.72 -17.92 10.55
CA ASP A 71 -5.02 -17.52 11.93
C ASP A 71 -3.80 -17.56 12.87
N ASP A 72 -2.85 -18.44 12.60
CA ASP A 72 -1.72 -18.67 13.50
C ASP A 72 -0.55 -17.71 13.23
N ASN A 73 -0.46 -17.17 12.01
CA ASN A 73 0.67 -16.33 11.61
C ASN A 73 0.31 -14.86 11.26
N ILE A 74 -0.96 -14.50 11.19
CA ILE A 74 -1.37 -13.15 10.74
C ILE A 74 -0.71 -12.02 11.54
N ILE A 75 -0.55 -12.19 12.84
CA ILE A 75 0.11 -11.21 13.71
C ILE A 75 1.58 -11.06 13.32
N ASP A 76 2.29 -12.18 13.12
CA ASP A 76 3.70 -12.18 12.76
C ASP A 76 3.94 -11.58 11.37
N VAL A 77 3.09 -11.91 10.39
CA VAL A 77 3.16 -11.36 9.02
C VAL A 77 3.01 -9.84 9.04
N TYR A 78 1.96 -9.31 9.67
CA TYR A 78 1.75 -7.86 9.71
C TYR A 78 2.79 -7.13 10.56
N THR A 79 3.27 -7.75 11.64
CA THR A 79 4.41 -7.26 12.41
C THR A 79 5.66 -7.20 11.55
N GLY A 80 5.98 -8.26 10.82
CA GLY A 80 7.12 -8.34 9.91
C GLY A 80 7.13 -7.22 8.87
N TRP A 81 6.00 -6.96 8.22
CA TRP A 81 5.90 -5.86 7.24
C TRP A 81 6.18 -4.48 7.84
N LEU A 82 5.76 -4.22 9.08
CA LEU A 82 6.10 -2.96 9.75
C LEU A 82 7.58 -2.88 10.13
N LEU A 83 8.17 -4.00 10.56
CA LEU A 83 9.60 -4.06 10.89
C LEU A 83 10.49 -3.90 9.65
N GLU A 84 10.17 -4.58 8.56
CA GLU A 84 10.88 -4.42 7.28
C GLU A 84 10.79 -2.98 6.78
N SER A 85 9.63 -2.38 6.94
CA SER A 85 9.40 -1.00 6.53
C SER A 85 10.24 0.03 7.28
N MET A 86 10.84 -0.31 8.44
CA MET A 86 11.75 0.60 9.17
C MET A 86 13.02 0.90 8.38
N ASP A 87 13.51 -0.09 7.65
CA ASP A 87 14.78 -0.02 6.91
C ASP A 87 14.59 0.41 5.43
N MET A 88 13.33 0.50 4.96
CA MET A 88 13.04 0.85 3.57
C MET A 88 13.21 2.34 3.30
N LYS A 89 14.09 2.67 2.36
CA LYS A 89 14.25 4.04 1.83
C LYS A 89 13.10 4.46 0.90
N ASP A 90 12.49 3.50 0.22
CA ASP A 90 11.34 3.75 -0.67
C ASP A 90 10.03 3.66 0.13
N GLU A 91 9.38 4.79 0.29
CA GLU A 91 8.11 4.90 1.01
C GLU A 91 6.89 4.53 0.13
N THR A 92 7.11 4.02 -1.08
CA THR A 92 6.03 3.66 -2.02
C THR A 92 5.39 2.33 -1.59
N THR A 93 4.47 2.41 -0.65
CA THR A 93 3.77 1.25 -0.08
C THR A 93 2.29 1.23 -0.48
N VAL A 94 1.68 0.03 -0.44
CA VAL A 94 0.22 -0.13 -0.62
C VAL A 94 -0.57 0.70 0.38
N VAL A 95 -0.14 0.72 1.63
CA VAL A 95 -0.79 1.52 2.69
C VAL A 95 -0.80 3.00 2.31
N LYS A 96 0.33 3.54 1.86
CA LYS A 96 0.42 4.93 1.42
C LYS A 96 -0.46 5.19 0.20
N MET A 97 -0.46 4.27 -0.78
CA MET A 97 -1.34 4.35 -1.95
C MET A 97 -2.81 4.41 -1.55
N LEU A 98 -3.25 3.55 -0.63
CA LEU A 98 -4.64 3.53 -0.14
C LEU A 98 -4.99 4.86 0.54
N ILE A 99 -4.15 5.35 1.45
CA ILE A 99 -4.39 6.59 2.18
C ILE A 99 -4.44 7.79 1.25
N MET A 100 -3.47 7.90 0.34
CA MET A 100 -3.36 9.06 -0.55
C MET A 100 -4.44 9.13 -1.63
N ASN A 101 -5.10 8.00 -1.93
CA ASN A 101 -6.03 7.93 -3.06
C ASN A 101 -7.46 7.53 -2.69
N SER A 102 -7.74 7.00 -1.48
CA SER A 102 -9.09 6.55 -1.10
C SER A 102 -10.13 7.67 -0.97
N SER A 103 -9.68 8.91 -0.75
CA SER A 103 -10.54 10.11 -0.71
C SER A 103 -10.48 10.95 -1.98
N ASP A 104 -9.77 10.49 -3.02
CA ASP A 104 -9.65 11.21 -4.29
C ASP A 104 -11.00 11.17 -5.04
N PRO A 105 -11.50 12.32 -5.56
CA PRO A 105 -12.83 12.39 -6.19
C PRO A 105 -12.94 11.59 -7.49
N VAL A 106 -11.83 11.24 -8.13
CA VAL A 106 -11.83 10.50 -9.41
C VAL A 106 -11.57 9.02 -9.23
N VAL A 107 -10.64 8.66 -8.33
CA VAL A 107 -10.19 7.27 -8.18
C VAL A 107 -10.52 6.66 -6.82
N GLY A 108 -11.08 7.43 -5.88
CA GLY A 108 -11.29 6.98 -4.51
C GLY A 108 -12.14 5.72 -4.41
N ASP A 109 -13.27 5.66 -5.12
CA ASP A 109 -14.14 4.49 -5.08
C ASP A 109 -13.50 3.26 -5.74
N LEU A 110 -12.72 3.46 -6.80
CA LEU A 110 -11.92 2.39 -7.41
C LEU A 110 -10.92 1.83 -6.40
N VAL A 111 -10.23 2.69 -5.64
CA VAL A 111 -9.22 2.30 -4.65
C VAL A 111 -9.85 1.54 -3.49
N LYS A 112 -10.99 2.02 -2.96
CA LYS A 112 -11.76 1.33 -1.91
C LYS A 112 -12.23 -0.05 -2.37
N ASP A 113 -12.78 -0.14 -3.59
CA ASP A 113 -13.26 -1.39 -4.17
C ASP A 113 -12.14 -2.41 -4.36
N ILE A 114 -10.99 -1.98 -4.87
CA ILE A 114 -9.80 -2.82 -5.01
C ILE A 114 -9.31 -3.30 -3.65
N ASN A 115 -9.23 -2.43 -2.64
CA ASN A 115 -8.82 -2.83 -1.29
C ASN A 115 -9.72 -3.96 -0.75
N ILE A 116 -11.05 -3.81 -0.89
CA ILE A 116 -12.00 -4.82 -0.44
C ILE A 116 -11.86 -6.12 -1.24
N LYS A 117 -11.80 -6.03 -2.57
CA LYS A 117 -11.80 -7.22 -3.45
C LYS A 117 -10.47 -7.95 -3.49
N LYS A 118 -9.35 -7.23 -3.44
CA LYS A 118 -8.01 -7.77 -3.66
C LYS A 118 -7.21 -8.00 -2.37
N MET A 119 -7.60 -7.37 -1.25
CA MET A 119 -6.95 -7.57 0.05
C MET A 119 -7.91 -8.15 1.08
N ARG A 120 -8.90 -7.37 1.51
CA ARG A 120 -9.74 -7.74 2.65
C ARG A 120 -10.46 -9.07 2.45
N LYS A 121 -11.20 -9.25 1.35
CA LYS A 121 -11.97 -10.49 1.10
C LYS A 121 -11.07 -11.73 0.96
N PRO A 122 -9.98 -11.73 0.19
CA PRO A 122 -9.09 -12.89 0.10
C PRO A 122 -8.45 -13.27 1.44
N ILE A 123 -8.03 -12.29 2.25
CA ILE A 123 -7.45 -12.58 3.57
C ILE A 123 -8.49 -13.17 4.50
N LEU A 124 -9.68 -12.57 4.60
CA LEU A 124 -10.76 -13.09 5.45
C LEU A 124 -11.20 -14.51 5.07
N LYS A 125 -11.08 -14.91 3.79
CA LYS A 125 -11.35 -16.30 3.40
C LYS A 125 -10.34 -17.32 3.98
N LYS A 126 -9.12 -16.88 4.26
CA LYS A 126 -8.06 -17.71 4.86
C LYS A 126 -8.16 -17.78 6.38
N LEU A 127 -8.83 -16.82 7.01
CA LEU A 127 -9.00 -16.75 8.47
C LEU A 127 -10.26 -17.50 8.91
N LYS A 128 -10.12 -18.36 9.93
CA LYS A 128 -11.21 -19.17 10.50
C LYS A 128 -11.60 -18.72 11.91
N LYS A 129 -10.62 -18.21 12.66
CA LYS A 129 -10.76 -17.83 14.08
C LYS A 129 -10.86 -16.31 14.26
N VAL A 130 -10.34 -15.53 13.30
CA VAL A 130 -10.36 -14.05 13.34
C VAL A 130 -11.61 -13.54 12.61
N SER A 131 -12.50 -12.87 13.33
CA SER A 131 -13.71 -12.29 12.75
C SER A 131 -13.40 -11.09 11.85
N PRO A 132 -14.33 -10.70 10.95
CA PRO A 132 -14.16 -9.50 10.13
C PRO A 132 -13.89 -8.22 10.95
N LEU A 133 -14.56 -8.04 12.10
CA LEU A 133 -14.33 -6.91 12.99
C LEU A 133 -12.93 -6.92 13.58
N GLN A 134 -12.47 -8.07 14.07
CA GLN A 134 -11.13 -8.22 14.64
C GLN A 134 -10.05 -7.92 13.60
N TYR A 135 -10.23 -8.41 12.36
CA TYR A 135 -9.34 -8.09 11.25
C TYR A 135 -9.32 -6.58 10.95
N ASP A 136 -10.48 -5.95 10.86
CA ASP A 136 -10.59 -4.50 10.57
C ASP A 136 -9.95 -3.66 11.70
N LEU A 137 -10.09 -4.06 12.97
CA LEU A 137 -9.41 -3.43 14.11
C LEU A 137 -7.88 -3.57 14.00
N MET A 138 -7.40 -4.77 13.65
CA MET A 138 -5.97 -5.01 13.46
C MET A 138 -5.40 -4.15 12.31
N ILE A 139 -6.11 -4.05 11.18
CA ILE A 139 -5.69 -3.21 10.04
C ILE A 139 -5.72 -1.73 10.41
N SER A 140 -6.71 -1.28 11.19
CA SER A 140 -6.77 0.10 11.68
C SER A 140 -5.55 0.44 12.54
N ALA A 141 -5.16 -0.47 13.45
CA ALA A 141 -3.95 -0.32 14.25
C ALA A 141 -2.68 -0.32 13.38
N PHE A 142 -2.58 -1.25 12.41
CA PHE A 142 -1.47 -1.34 11.46
C PHE A 142 -1.27 -0.03 10.68
N ILE A 143 -2.35 0.51 10.10
CA ILE A 143 -2.31 1.76 9.34
C ILE A 143 -1.96 2.93 10.27
N GLY A 144 -2.61 3.03 11.42
CA GLY A 144 -2.39 4.11 12.40
C GLY A 144 -0.94 4.16 12.88
N ILE A 145 -0.39 3.04 13.29
CA ILE A 145 1.00 2.94 13.77
C ILE A 145 1.99 3.25 12.62
N SER A 146 1.73 2.72 11.42
CA SER A 146 2.56 3.02 10.25
C SER A 146 2.62 4.53 9.96
N GLN A 147 1.47 5.21 9.98
CA GLN A 147 1.40 6.65 9.68
C GLN A 147 1.98 7.51 10.79
N THR A 148 1.69 7.20 12.06
CA THR A 148 2.22 7.95 13.20
C THR A 148 3.74 7.84 13.31
N ARG A 149 4.32 6.68 12.96
CA ARG A 149 5.77 6.50 12.93
C ARG A 149 6.43 7.14 11.72
N LYS A 150 5.91 6.90 10.50
CA LYS A 150 6.59 7.30 9.26
C LYS A 150 6.26 8.72 8.81
N THR A 151 5.00 9.10 8.90
CA THR A 151 4.51 10.38 8.35
C THR A 151 4.52 11.47 9.41
N LEU A 152 3.93 11.20 10.59
CA LEU A 152 3.91 12.16 11.69
C LEU A 152 5.24 12.19 12.48
N LYS A 153 6.08 11.16 12.32
CA LYS A 153 7.40 11.04 12.98
C LYS A 153 7.34 11.27 14.48
N MET A 154 6.32 10.67 15.15
CA MET A 154 6.17 10.81 16.60
C MET A 154 7.42 10.36 17.33
N PRO A 155 8.07 11.24 18.14
CA PRO A 155 9.42 11.01 18.64
C PRO A 155 9.58 9.69 19.41
N THR A 156 8.64 9.36 20.28
CA THR A 156 8.66 8.12 21.06
C THR A 156 8.60 6.87 20.19
N LEU A 157 7.75 6.87 19.14
CA LEU A 157 7.65 5.73 18.23
C LEU A 157 8.87 5.60 17.33
N THR A 158 9.44 6.72 16.90
CA THR A 158 10.63 6.70 16.01
C THR A 158 11.90 6.31 16.73
N SER A 159 12.03 6.56 18.05
CA SER A 159 13.19 6.19 18.86
C SER A 159 13.20 4.73 19.30
N LEU A 160 12.11 3.98 19.14
CA LEU A 160 12.05 2.58 19.52
C LEU A 160 13.06 1.73 18.75
N LYS A 161 13.80 0.89 19.48
CA LYS A 161 14.62 -0.18 18.89
C LYS A 161 13.71 -1.26 18.29
N LYS A 162 14.21 -1.96 17.26
CA LYS A 162 13.43 -2.96 16.50
C LYS A 162 12.73 -3.98 17.42
N ALA A 163 13.42 -4.54 18.39
CA ALA A 163 12.84 -5.52 19.33
C ALA A 163 11.74 -4.94 20.23
N GLN A 164 11.87 -3.68 20.67
CA GLN A 164 10.83 -3.02 21.46
C GLN A 164 9.60 -2.76 20.59
N TYR A 165 9.79 -2.30 19.34
CA TYR A 165 8.74 -2.05 18.40
C TYR A 165 7.99 -3.33 18.06
N GLU A 166 8.69 -4.42 17.77
CA GLU A 166 8.11 -5.75 17.56
C GLU A 166 7.19 -6.19 18.71
N LYS A 167 7.68 -6.10 19.96
CA LYS A 167 6.90 -6.48 21.14
C LYS A 167 5.61 -5.68 21.26
N ILE A 168 5.68 -4.37 21.02
CA ILE A 168 4.51 -3.48 21.06
C ILE A 168 3.50 -3.85 19.95
N LEU A 169 3.97 -4.05 18.72
CA LEU A 169 3.12 -4.43 17.59
C LEU A 169 2.37 -5.74 17.85
N LYS A 170 3.08 -6.78 18.29
CA LYS A 170 2.49 -8.07 18.63
C LYS A 170 1.43 -7.95 19.73
N HIS A 171 1.68 -7.13 20.75
CA HIS A 171 0.72 -6.87 21.82
C HIS A 171 -0.57 -6.20 21.29
N ILE A 172 -0.44 -5.16 20.49
CA ILE A 172 -1.57 -4.43 19.93
C ILE A 172 -2.38 -5.31 18.96
N PHE A 173 -1.72 -6.03 18.06
CA PHE A 173 -2.39 -6.90 17.10
C PHE A 173 -3.07 -8.08 17.79
N LYS A 174 -2.45 -8.65 18.82
CA LYS A 174 -3.08 -9.69 19.65
C LYS A 174 -4.35 -9.15 20.32
N GLY A 175 -4.30 -7.95 20.91
CA GLY A 175 -5.48 -7.31 21.50
C GLY A 175 -6.61 -7.14 20.49
N ALA A 176 -6.31 -6.69 19.26
CA ALA A 176 -7.30 -6.53 18.21
C ALA A 176 -7.91 -7.89 17.77
N THR A 177 -7.09 -8.93 17.60
CA THR A 177 -7.55 -10.25 17.14
C THR A 177 -8.24 -11.09 18.21
N THR A 178 -8.10 -10.74 19.48
CA THR A 178 -8.76 -11.43 20.60
C THR A 178 -9.93 -10.62 21.21
N PHE A 179 -10.25 -9.46 20.65
CA PHE A 179 -11.37 -8.64 21.08
C PHE A 179 -12.69 -9.44 21.01
N LYS A 180 -13.47 -9.41 22.10
CA LYS A 180 -14.80 -9.99 22.17
C LYS A 180 -15.82 -8.84 22.16
N SER A 181 -16.70 -8.82 21.18
CA SER A 181 -17.84 -7.91 21.09
C SER A 181 -18.99 -8.40 21.94
#